data_2a015eed20b5bea0ddb0968a89b2c3b0
#
_entry.id   2a015eed20b5bea0ddb0968a89b2c3b0
#
_cell.length_a   1.000
_cell.length_b   1.000
_cell.length_c   1.000
_cell.angle_alpha   90.00
_cell.angle_beta   90.00
_cell.angle_gamma   90.00
#
_symmetry.space_group_name_H-M   'P 1'
#
loop_
_entity.id
_entity.type
_entity.pdbx_description
1 polymer ?
#
loop_
_entity_poly.entity_id
_entity_poly.type
_entity_poly.pdbx_seq_one_letter_code
_entity_poly.pdbx_strand_id
1 'polypeptide(L)'
;MTNSQHQLQGRTEDEIVWYHRRSLLQAAAAWTAAGGFTAAHAQQGRNVVEMRGDVRRNGQALAAGEAIAPGDRIETGPGSTVVFTVGKDAFMVRQNTRMSLEGDTPTAVKVLRLLTGAVASVWGRGSERQVVMPTATAGIRGTGVYAEVFPEQDFRSYFCNCYGTVDIAAGGESVVSQASYHQAFWAEVAPRNGRLLTPAGAINHTDEELEFLAKLVDQRTAWQIAGHKGSKDGSGQITYPAAPGGSAPATPTPTPAPPPPPPPGPTSRARPPSPYGSDY
;
A
#
# COMPACT_ATOMS: atom_id res chain seq x y z
N MET A 1 -15.42 25.06 -11.65
CA MET A 1 -14.91 25.23 -10.27
C MET A 1 -15.58 24.16 -9.42
N THR A 2 -15.10 22.94 -9.49
CA THR A 2 -15.71 21.81 -8.76
C THR A 2 -14.61 20.85 -8.41
N ASN A 3 -14.55 20.51 -7.15
CA ASN A 3 -13.98 19.28 -6.64
C ASN A 3 -12.66 19.28 -5.87
N SER A 4 -12.20 20.40 -5.36
CA SER A 4 -11.10 20.37 -4.37
C SER A 4 -11.57 19.96 -2.96
N GLN A 5 -12.85 20.06 -2.64
CA GLN A 5 -13.34 19.81 -1.26
C GLN A 5 -13.43 18.34 -0.88
N HIS A 6 -13.67 17.42 -1.82
CA HIS A 6 -13.75 15.99 -1.50
C HIS A 6 -12.38 15.32 -1.23
N GLN A 7 -11.30 15.95 -1.66
CA GLN A 7 -9.94 15.43 -1.37
C GLN A 7 -9.46 15.76 0.05
N LEU A 8 -10.18 16.62 0.75
CA LEU A 8 -9.78 17.18 2.05
C LEU A 8 -10.54 16.58 3.24
N GLN A 9 -11.50 15.68 2.98
CA GLN A 9 -12.22 15.00 4.07
C GLN A 9 -11.24 14.19 4.92
N GLY A 10 -11.26 14.44 6.22
CA GLY A 10 -10.36 13.79 7.19
C GLY A 10 -9.05 14.52 7.46
N ARG A 11 -8.76 15.63 6.78
CA ARG A 11 -7.59 16.50 7.07
C ARG A 11 -8.02 17.75 7.82
N THR A 12 -7.19 18.17 8.79
CA THR A 12 -7.32 19.51 9.35
C THR A 12 -6.71 20.55 8.38
N GLU A 13 -7.22 21.80 8.43
CA GLU A 13 -6.62 22.90 7.67
C GLU A 13 -5.13 23.07 7.98
N ASP A 14 -4.74 22.83 9.22
CA ASP A 14 -3.34 22.87 9.66
C ASP A 14 -2.47 21.80 9.02
N GLU A 15 -2.97 20.56 8.82
CA GLU A 15 -2.25 19.53 8.08
C GLU A 15 -2.04 19.92 6.62
N ILE A 16 -3.06 20.51 5.98
CA ILE A 16 -3.00 20.97 4.60
C ILE A 16 -1.99 22.10 4.46
N VAL A 17 -2.06 23.09 5.35
CA VAL A 17 -1.15 24.24 5.36
C VAL A 17 0.29 23.83 5.66
N TRP A 18 0.49 22.86 6.54
CA TRP A 18 1.81 22.32 6.87
C TRP A 18 2.46 21.64 5.67
N TYR A 19 1.71 20.83 4.92
CA TYR A 19 2.19 20.18 3.70
C TYR A 19 2.48 21.18 2.56
N HIS A 20 1.71 22.24 2.42
CA HIS A 20 1.91 23.25 1.38
C HIS A 20 3.01 24.27 1.69
N ARG A 21 3.27 24.56 2.96
CA ARG A 21 4.23 25.62 3.36
C ARG A 21 5.62 25.12 3.71
N ARG A 22 5.78 23.90 4.17
CA ARG A 22 7.10 23.29 4.36
C ARG A 22 7.41 22.45 3.15
N SER A 23 8.31 22.96 2.33
CA SER A 23 8.76 22.21 1.18
C SER A 23 9.23 20.82 1.65
N LEU A 24 8.48 19.77 1.33
CA LEU A 24 8.86 18.37 1.47
C LEU A 24 10.30 18.12 0.97
N LEU A 25 10.74 18.94 0.02
CA LEU A 25 12.11 18.99 -0.49
C LEU A 25 13.14 19.43 0.55
N GLN A 26 12.79 20.32 1.50
CA GLN A 26 13.75 20.76 2.52
C GLN A 26 13.98 19.68 3.57
N ALA A 27 12.94 18.97 4.01
CA ALA A 27 13.08 17.86 4.93
C ALA A 27 13.86 16.71 4.29
N ALA A 28 13.57 16.36 3.04
CA ALA A 28 14.31 15.34 2.31
C ALA A 28 15.75 15.77 2.00
N ALA A 29 16.01 17.05 1.71
CA ALA A 29 17.37 17.57 1.51
C ALA A 29 18.17 17.59 2.83
N ALA A 30 17.54 17.95 3.95
CA ALA A 30 18.17 17.89 5.27
C ALA A 30 18.55 16.44 5.65
N TRP A 31 17.68 15.47 5.34
CA TRP A 31 17.96 14.05 5.56
C TRP A 31 19.12 13.55 4.72
N THR A 32 19.18 13.88 3.42
CA THR A 32 20.28 13.49 2.54
C THR A 32 21.59 14.21 2.89
N ALA A 33 21.53 15.50 3.25
CA ALA A 33 22.69 16.27 3.70
C ALA A 33 23.27 15.77 5.05
N ALA A 34 22.43 15.18 5.90
CA ALA A 34 22.84 14.52 7.12
C ALA A 34 23.43 13.11 6.92
N GLY A 35 23.68 12.69 5.69
CA GLY A 35 24.30 11.40 5.37
C GLY A 35 23.34 10.22 5.42
N GLY A 36 22.04 10.45 5.19
CA GLY A 36 20.96 9.47 5.38
C GLY A 36 21.11 8.13 4.66
N PHE A 37 21.91 8.06 3.59
CA PHE A 37 22.14 6.80 2.86
C PHE A 37 23.41 6.06 3.26
N THR A 38 24.44 6.75 3.73
CA THR A 38 25.68 6.11 4.19
C THR A 38 25.68 5.82 5.68
N ALA A 39 24.80 6.49 6.44
CA ALA A 39 24.69 6.34 7.89
C ALA A 39 23.65 5.29 8.34
N ALA A 40 22.96 4.60 7.42
CA ALA A 40 21.93 3.61 7.75
C ALA A 40 22.44 2.47 8.65
N HIS A 41 23.75 2.21 8.67
CA HIS A 41 24.38 1.26 9.59
C HIS A 41 24.84 1.88 10.92
N ALA A 42 24.95 3.22 11.00
CA ALA A 42 25.41 3.90 12.22
C ALA A 42 24.27 4.54 13.02
N GLN A 43 23.06 4.60 12.49
CA GLN A 43 21.89 5.25 13.09
C GLN A 43 20.80 4.27 13.54
N GLN A 44 21.16 3.17 14.16
CA GLN A 44 20.18 2.29 14.83
C GLN A 44 19.36 2.99 15.94
N GLY A 45 19.62 4.29 16.20
CA GLY A 45 18.97 5.09 17.21
C GLY A 45 18.10 6.27 16.72
N ARG A 46 18.00 6.55 15.41
CA ARG A 46 17.27 7.74 14.93
C ARG A 46 16.67 7.47 13.55
N ASN A 47 15.42 7.07 13.50
CA ASN A 47 14.73 6.84 12.23
C ASN A 47 13.44 7.68 12.09
N VAL A 48 13.13 8.52 13.08
CA VAL A 48 12.05 9.50 13.00
C VAL A 48 12.56 10.71 12.22
N VAL A 49 11.93 10.98 11.08
CA VAL A 49 12.26 12.05 10.13
C VAL A 49 11.59 13.35 10.55
N GLU A 50 10.30 13.25 10.85
CA GLU A 50 9.47 14.37 11.28
C GLU A 50 8.48 13.92 12.34
N MET A 51 8.18 14.81 13.29
CA MET A 51 7.18 14.58 14.32
C MET A 51 6.51 15.89 14.71
N ARG A 52 5.18 15.85 14.84
CA ARG A 52 4.37 16.98 15.30
C ARG A 52 3.28 16.50 16.25
N GLY A 53 3.01 17.31 17.30
CA GLY A 53 1.93 17.06 18.25
C GLY A 53 2.22 15.95 19.27
N ASP A 54 1.17 15.31 19.79
CA ASP A 54 1.27 14.20 20.75
C ASP A 54 1.45 12.89 19.99
N VAL A 55 2.64 12.35 20.03
CA VAL A 55 3.00 11.05 19.47
C VAL A 55 3.52 10.16 20.58
N ARG A 56 2.96 8.97 20.69
CA ARG A 56 3.32 7.99 21.73
C ARG A 56 3.83 6.71 21.10
N ARG A 57 4.86 6.15 21.72
CA ARG A 57 5.38 4.83 21.44
C ARG A 57 5.23 3.97 22.70
N ASN A 58 4.49 2.86 22.60
CA ASN A 58 4.23 1.93 23.70
C ASN A 58 3.60 2.62 24.92
N GLY A 59 2.70 3.60 24.68
CA GLY A 59 2.00 4.38 25.70
C GLY A 59 2.80 5.55 26.30
N GLN A 60 4.08 5.70 25.98
CA GLN A 60 4.93 6.81 26.43
C GLN A 60 5.14 7.84 25.32
N ALA A 61 5.25 9.13 25.69
CA ALA A 61 5.55 10.17 24.72
C ALA A 61 6.85 9.86 23.97
N LEU A 62 6.81 9.90 22.65
CA LEU A 62 8.00 9.67 21.83
C LEU A 62 8.92 10.89 21.92
N ALA A 63 10.13 10.68 22.39
CA ALA A 63 11.12 11.75 22.50
C ALA A 63 11.90 11.95 21.20
N ALA A 64 12.41 13.18 21.00
CA ALA A 64 13.28 13.48 19.88
C ALA A 64 14.55 12.62 19.92
N GLY A 65 14.83 11.90 18.85
CA GLY A 65 16.00 11.01 18.73
C GLY A 65 15.77 9.57 19.15
N GLU A 66 14.57 9.22 19.60
CA GLU A 66 14.17 7.83 19.75
C GLU A 66 13.85 7.19 18.40
N ALA A 67 13.96 5.86 18.33
CA ALA A 67 13.64 5.08 17.15
C ALA A 67 12.31 4.37 17.31
N ILE A 68 11.63 4.15 16.18
CA ILE A 68 10.46 3.28 16.03
C ILE A 68 10.93 1.99 15.32
N ALA A 69 10.54 0.83 15.85
CA ALA A 69 10.95 -0.48 15.34
C ALA A 69 9.78 -1.47 15.33
N PRO A 70 9.90 -2.60 14.64
CA PRO A 70 8.98 -3.73 14.81
C PRO A 70 8.90 -4.15 16.30
N GLY A 71 7.67 -4.39 16.76
CA GLY A 71 7.32 -4.57 18.16
C GLY A 71 6.68 -3.34 18.81
N ASP A 72 6.83 -2.17 18.21
CA ASP A 72 6.27 -0.92 18.76
C ASP A 72 4.79 -0.73 18.40
N ARG A 73 4.06 -0.12 19.34
CA ARG A 73 2.75 0.49 19.15
C ARG A 73 2.91 1.98 19.05
N ILE A 74 2.29 2.57 18.02
CA ILE A 74 2.32 4.00 17.77
C ILE A 74 0.91 4.55 17.90
N GLU A 75 0.80 5.63 18.68
CA GLU A 75 -0.44 6.38 18.84
C GLU A 75 -0.18 7.86 18.57
N THR A 76 -1.10 8.48 17.84
CA THR A 76 -1.07 9.93 17.54
C THR A 76 -2.34 10.58 18.03
N GLY A 77 -2.22 11.74 18.68
CA GLY A 77 -3.34 12.56 19.11
C GLY A 77 -3.94 13.42 17.97
N PRO A 78 -4.92 14.28 18.27
CA PRO A 78 -5.45 15.25 17.34
C PRO A 78 -4.36 16.20 16.81
N GLY A 79 -4.40 16.51 15.51
CA GLY A 79 -3.42 17.38 14.84
C GLY A 79 -1.98 16.88 14.87
N SER A 80 -1.77 15.59 15.19
CA SER A 80 -0.45 15.00 15.36
C SER A 80 -0.06 14.16 14.14
N THR A 81 1.23 14.10 13.85
CA THR A 81 1.79 13.32 12.73
C THR A 81 3.19 12.87 13.06
N VAL A 82 3.56 11.68 12.63
CA VAL A 82 4.96 11.21 12.67
C VAL A 82 5.34 10.56 11.34
N VAL A 83 6.54 10.91 10.85
CA VAL A 83 7.17 10.30 9.68
C VAL A 83 8.44 9.60 10.12
N PHE A 84 8.57 8.33 9.75
CA PHE A 84 9.73 7.54 10.11
C PHE A 84 10.03 6.47 9.05
N THR A 85 11.23 5.91 9.12
CA THR A 85 11.65 4.81 8.24
C THR A 85 12.02 3.58 9.07
N VAL A 86 11.79 2.38 8.52
CA VAL A 86 12.29 1.12 9.08
C VAL A 86 12.93 0.33 7.95
N GLY A 87 14.25 0.27 7.94
CA GLY A 87 14.99 -0.35 6.85
C GLY A 87 14.71 0.31 5.49
N LYS A 88 14.02 -0.39 4.59
CA LYS A 88 13.64 0.09 3.26
C LYS A 88 12.18 0.54 3.17
N ASP A 89 11.52 0.71 4.28
CA ASP A 89 10.11 1.09 4.37
C ASP A 89 9.99 2.47 5.00
N ALA A 90 9.07 3.29 4.48
CA ALA A 90 8.78 4.63 5.00
C ALA A 90 7.29 4.76 5.35
N PHE A 91 7.01 5.43 6.45
CA PHE A 91 5.68 5.56 7.01
C PHE A 91 5.40 7.01 7.38
N MET A 92 4.18 7.46 7.09
CA MET A 92 3.60 8.70 7.56
C MET A 92 2.31 8.36 8.30
N VAL A 93 2.34 8.47 9.61
CA VAL A 93 1.20 8.19 10.48
C VAL A 93 0.50 9.49 10.78
N ARG A 94 -0.81 9.55 10.54
CA ARG A 94 -1.62 10.75 10.71
C ARG A 94 -2.24 10.84 12.09
N GLN A 95 -2.97 11.89 12.33
CA GLN A 95 -3.69 12.14 13.57
C GLN A 95 -4.67 11.01 13.93
N ASN A 96 -4.98 10.88 15.25
CA ASN A 96 -5.96 9.94 15.80
C ASN A 96 -5.71 8.47 15.40
N THR A 97 -4.45 8.14 15.12
CA THR A 97 -4.05 6.81 14.66
C THR A 97 -3.59 5.95 15.83
N ARG A 98 -4.03 4.69 15.81
CA ARG A 98 -3.50 3.61 16.64
C ARG A 98 -3.06 2.48 15.74
N MET A 99 -1.78 2.16 15.78
CA MET A 99 -1.19 1.10 14.97
C MET A 99 -0.09 0.36 15.70
N SER A 100 0.26 -0.82 15.21
CA SER A 100 1.44 -1.55 15.65
C SER A 100 2.23 -2.10 14.46
N LEU A 101 3.53 -2.26 14.67
CA LEU A 101 4.45 -2.85 13.72
C LEU A 101 4.93 -4.20 14.25
N GLU A 102 4.95 -5.21 13.40
CA GLU A 102 5.48 -6.54 13.70
C GLU A 102 6.56 -6.91 12.69
N GLY A 103 7.58 -7.63 13.12
CA GLY A 103 8.66 -8.10 12.26
C GLY A 103 9.67 -8.93 13.02
N ASP A 104 10.49 -9.70 12.30
CA ASP A 104 11.46 -10.62 12.91
C ASP A 104 12.80 -9.93 13.20
N THR A 105 13.05 -8.78 12.62
CA THR A 105 14.27 -8.00 12.80
C THR A 105 13.96 -6.54 13.04
N PRO A 106 14.84 -5.79 13.70
CA PRO A 106 14.63 -4.35 13.96
C PRO A 106 14.49 -3.48 12.70
N THR A 107 14.86 -4.00 11.54
CA THR A 107 14.91 -3.26 10.27
C THR A 107 13.94 -3.78 9.20
N ALA A 108 13.05 -4.70 9.56
CA ALA A 108 12.10 -5.27 8.60
C ALA A 108 10.70 -5.39 9.19
N VAL A 109 9.78 -4.57 8.70
CA VAL A 109 8.35 -4.67 9.04
C VAL A 109 7.72 -5.77 8.19
N LYS A 110 7.08 -6.74 8.82
CA LYS A 110 6.26 -7.77 8.16
C LYS A 110 4.78 -7.44 8.20
N VAL A 111 4.29 -6.96 9.32
CA VAL A 111 2.87 -6.64 9.50
C VAL A 111 2.75 -5.24 10.10
N LEU A 112 1.93 -4.42 9.47
CA LEU A 112 1.39 -3.19 10.04
C LEU A 112 -0.08 -3.45 10.39
N ARG A 113 -0.44 -3.34 11.67
CA ARG A 113 -1.83 -3.38 12.10
C ARG A 113 -2.33 -1.97 12.33
N LEU A 114 -3.31 -1.55 11.57
CA LEU A 114 -3.98 -0.26 11.70
C LEU A 114 -5.35 -0.49 12.38
N LEU A 115 -5.54 0.06 13.57
CA LEU A 115 -6.79 -0.07 14.32
C LEU A 115 -7.70 1.13 14.12
N THR A 116 -7.14 2.34 14.08
CA THR A 116 -7.86 3.60 13.85
C THR A 116 -6.97 4.59 13.14
N GLY A 117 -7.56 5.60 12.49
CA GLY A 117 -6.83 6.68 11.83
C GLY A 117 -6.22 6.26 10.51
N ALA A 118 -5.08 6.84 10.11
CA ALA A 118 -4.57 6.68 8.77
C ALA A 118 -3.04 6.61 8.69
N VAL A 119 -2.55 5.85 7.70
CA VAL A 119 -1.14 5.72 7.37
C VAL A 119 -0.91 5.72 5.87
N ALA A 120 0.00 6.57 5.39
CA ALA A 120 0.62 6.44 4.08
C ALA A 120 1.95 5.71 4.24
N SER A 121 2.26 4.79 3.34
CA SER A 121 3.49 4.00 3.45
C SER A 121 4.06 3.61 2.08
N VAL A 122 5.38 3.55 2.02
CA VAL A 122 6.14 3.04 0.88
C VAL A 122 6.98 1.87 1.35
N TRP A 123 6.88 0.76 0.65
CA TRP A 123 7.47 -0.52 1.04
C TRP A 123 8.57 -0.94 0.08
N GLY A 124 9.67 -1.41 0.63
CA GLY A 124 10.75 -2.00 -0.14
C GLY A 124 10.34 -3.31 -0.81
N ARG A 125 11.04 -3.69 -1.88
CA ARG A 125 10.81 -4.97 -2.58
C ARG A 125 11.45 -6.14 -1.84
N GLY A 126 10.95 -7.35 -2.07
CA GLY A 126 11.63 -8.61 -1.74
C GLY A 126 11.21 -9.30 -0.45
N SER A 127 10.16 -8.85 0.24
CA SER A 127 9.60 -9.55 1.41
C SER A 127 8.08 -9.55 1.35
N GLU A 128 7.45 -10.60 1.86
CA GLU A 128 6.02 -10.61 2.11
C GLU A 128 5.70 -9.67 3.27
N ARG A 129 4.74 -8.80 3.05
CA ARG A 129 4.30 -7.79 4.01
C ARG A 129 2.80 -7.68 4.00
N GLN A 130 2.24 -7.27 5.12
CA GLN A 130 0.80 -7.11 5.26
C GLN A 130 0.44 -5.81 5.96
N VAL A 131 -0.64 -5.20 5.50
CA VAL A 131 -1.39 -4.20 6.25
C VAL A 131 -2.70 -4.85 6.68
N VAL A 132 -2.91 -4.95 7.98
CA VAL A 132 -4.09 -5.55 8.60
C VAL A 132 -4.96 -4.44 9.17
N MET A 133 -6.21 -4.40 8.74
CA MET A 133 -7.24 -3.45 9.18
C MET A 133 -8.43 -4.23 9.74
N PRO A 134 -9.36 -3.61 10.48
CA PRO A 134 -10.53 -4.31 11.04
C PRO A 134 -11.37 -5.07 10.02
N THR A 135 -11.50 -4.54 8.80
CA THR A 135 -12.37 -5.12 7.77
C THR A 135 -11.62 -5.73 6.59
N ALA A 136 -10.29 -5.58 6.50
CA ALA A 136 -9.51 -6.13 5.39
C ALA A 136 -8.06 -6.41 5.77
N THR A 137 -7.44 -7.29 5.01
CA THR A 137 -5.99 -7.51 5.01
C THR A 137 -5.45 -7.29 3.60
N ALA A 138 -4.37 -6.54 3.49
CA ALA A 138 -3.70 -6.27 2.23
C ALA A 138 -2.27 -6.86 2.24
N GLY A 139 -2.01 -7.82 1.36
CA GLY A 139 -0.66 -8.36 1.11
C GLY A 139 0.10 -7.44 0.16
N ILE A 140 1.26 -6.93 0.59
CA ILE A 140 2.04 -5.90 -0.10
C ILE A 140 3.23 -6.51 -0.82
N ARG A 141 3.42 -6.17 -2.10
CA ARG A 141 4.54 -6.65 -2.91
C ARG A 141 5.41 -5.50 -3.46
N GLY A 142 5.97 -4.66 -2.57
CA GLY A 142 6.83 -3.53 -2.95
C GLY A 142 6.08 -2.41 -3.65
N THR A 143 5.44 -1.53 -2.90
CA THR A 143 4.43 -0.58 -3.39
C THR A 143 4.29 0.62 -2.46
N GLY A 144 3.64 1.68 -2.96
CA GLY A 144 3.11 2.77 -2.16
C GLY A 144 1.63 2.55 -1.89
N VAL A 145 1.21 2.65 -0.63
CA VAL A 145 -0.18 2.47 -0.22
C VAL A 145 -0.63 3.52 0.78
N TYR A 146 -1.93 3.75 0.82
CA TYR A 146 -2.60 4.51 1.87
C TYR A 146 -3.72 3.67 2.46
N ALA A 147 -3.79 3.62 3.79
CA ALA A 147 -4.81 2.91 4.53
C ALA A 147 -5.42 3.84 5.59
N GLU A 148 -6.73 3.77 5.76
CA GLU A 148 -7.47 4.57 6.74
C GLU A 148 -8.63 3.74 7.33
N VAL A 149 -8.86 3.88 8.63
CA VAL A 149 -9.93 3.21 9.37
C VAL A 149 -10.81 4.27 10.01
N PHE A 150 -12.12 4.17 9.81
CA PHE A 150 -13.15 5.11 10.27
C PHE A 150 -13.94 4.50 11.43
N PRO A 151 -13.55 4.78 12.70
CA PRO A 151 -14.25 4.25 13.86
C PRO A 151 -15.72 4.67 13.93
N GLU A 152 -16.04 5.89 13.46
CA GLU A 152 -17.40 6.44 13.41
C GLU A 152 -18.29 5.78 12.35
N GLN A 153 -17.73 4.93 11.49
CA GLN A 153 -18.41 4.13 10.46
C GLN A 153 -18.24 2.63 10.75
N ASP A 154 -18.36 2.22 12.00
CA ASP A 154 -18.19 0.82 12.46
C ASP A 154 -16.84 0.22 12.07
N PHE A 155 -15.75 1.03 12.09
CA PHE A 155 -14.41 0.62 11.68
C PHE A 155 -14.29 0.22 10.21
N ARG A 156 -15.17 0.73 9.35
CA ARG A 156 -15.02 0.62 7.90
C ARG A 156 -13.62 1.04 7.50
N SER A 157 -12.99 0.28 6.61
CA SER A 157 -11.63 0.58 6.18
C SER A 157 -11.59 1.05 4.74
N TYR A 158 -10.67 1.95 4.47
CA TYR A 158 -10.33 2.42 3.14
C TYR A 158 -8.89 1.99 2.83
N PHE A 159 -8.66 1.50 1.63
CA PHE A 159 -7.33 1.12 1.16
C PHE A 159 -7.10 1.60 -0.27
N CYS A 160 -5.97 2.28 -0.49
CA CYS A 160 -5.53 2.69 -1.82
C CYS A 160 -4.17 2.03 -2.12
N ASN A 161 -4.13 1.22 -3.18
CA ASN A 161 -2.89 0.86 -3.85
C ASN A 161 -2.49 2.06 -4.73
N CYS A 162 -1.58 2.90 -4.23
CA CYS A 162 -1.15 4.08 -4.96
C CYS A 162 -0.31 3.71 -6.18
N TYR A 163 0.51 2.66 -6.07
CA TYR A 163 1.22 2.02 -7.19
C TYR A 163 1.79 0.67 -6.75
N GLY A 164 1.96 -0.25 -7.70
CA GLY A 164 2.52 -1.58 -7.48
C GLY A 164 1.47 -2.68 -7.44
N THR A 165 1.75 -3.78 -6.75
CA THR A 165 0.86 -4.95 -6.66
C THR A 165 0.48 -5.22 -5.21
N VAL A 166 -0.82 -5.38 -4.97
CA VAL A 166 -1.40 -5.67 -3.65
C VAL A 166 -2.49 -6.72 -3.78
N ASP A 167 -2.50 -7.70 -2.88
CA ASP A 167 -3.57 -8.67 -2.73
C ASP A 167 -4.45 -8.23 -1.55
N ILE A 168 -5.68 -7.78 -1.81
CA ILE A 168 -6.61 -7.30 -0.77
C ILE A 168 -7.67 -8.36 -0.53
N ALA A 169 -7.90 -8.70 0.74
CA ALA A 169 -8.92 -9.66 1.16
C ALA A 169 -9.82 -9.04 2.25
N ALA A 170 -11.13 -9.24 2.14
CA ALA A 170 -12.14 -8.86 3.12
C ALA A 170 -13.19 -9.98 3.23
N GLY A 171 -13.33 -10.60 4.40
CA GLY A 171 -14.20 -11.77 4.56
C GLY A 171 -13.81 -12.90 3.60
N GLY A 172 -14.75 -13.31 2.76
CA GLY A 172 -14.51 -14.33 1.71
C GLY A 172 -14.15 -13.78 0.34
N GLU A 173 -14.03 -12.44 0.19
CA GLU A 173 -13.69 -11.78 -1.06
C GLU A 173 -12.20 -11.43 -1.13
N SER A 174 -11.63 -11.51 -2.33
CA SER A 174 -10.26 -11.05 -2.58
C SER A 174 -10.14 -10.38 -3.96
N VAL A 175 -9.23 -9.42 -4.05
CA VAL A 175 -8.90 -8.69 -5.27
C VAL A 175 -7.38 -8.54 -5.37
N VAL A 176 -6.82 -8.87 -6.53
CA VAL A 176 -5.45 -8.50 -6.88
C VAL A 176 -5.47 -7.13 -7.54
N SER A 177 -4.90 -6.14 -6.87
CA SER A 177 -4.75 -4.79 -7.41
C SER A 177 -3.36 -4.64 -8.03
N GLN A 178 -3.31 -4.28 -9.31
CA GLN A 178 -2.09 -3.89 -10.01
C GLN A 178 -2.27 -2.46 -10.51
N ALA A 179 -1.69 -1.52 -9.78
CA ALA A 179 -1.87 -0.10 -10.06
C ALA A 179 -0.58 0.56 -10.53
N SER A 180 -0.68 1.40 -11.53
CA SER A 180 0.34 2.40 -11.88
C SER A 180 0.03 3.76 -11.26
N TYR A 181 -1.26 3.99 -10.91
CA TYR A 181 -1.74 5.21 -10.28
C TYR A 181 -3.05 4.99 -9.55
N HIS A 182 -3.07 5.08 -8.25
CA HIS A 182 -4.21 5.05 -7.31
C HIS A 182 -5.40 4.16 -7.68
N GLN A 183 -5.35 2.90 -7.30
CA GLN A 183 -6.52 2.01 -7.29
C GLN A 183 -7.02 1.85 -5.86
N ALA A 184 -8.25 2.26 -5.60
CA ALA A 184 -8.77 2.36 -4.25
C ALA A 184 -10.03 1.52 -4.02
N PHE A 185 -10.21 1.10 -2.77
CA PHE A 185 -11.29 0.25 -2.32
C PHE A 185 -11.78 0.67 -0.94
N TRP A 186 -13.09 0.57 -0.76
CA TRP A 186 -13.69 0.45 0.55
C TRP A 186 -13.76 -1.02 0.94
N ALA A 187 -13.35 -1.34 2.16
CA ALA A 187 -13.60 -2.64 2.78
C ALA A 187 -14.74 -2.44 3.79
N GLU A 188 -15.90 -2.97 3.43
CA GLU A 188 -17.16 -2.76 4.11
C GLU A 188 -17.28 -3.67 5.34
N VAL A 189 -17.96 -3.20 6.36
CA VAL A 189 -18.29 -3.98 7.58
C VAL A 189 -19.36 -5.05 7.26
N ALA A 190 -20.30 -4.69 6.41
CA ALA A 190 -21.35 -5.57 5.90
C ALA A 190 -21.44 -5.45 4.38
N PRO A 191 -21.85 -6.49 3.66
CA PRO A 191 -21.91 -6.44 2.20
C PRO A 191 -22.74 -5.27 1.68
N ARG A 192 -22.15 -4.45 0.80
CA ARG A 192 -22.80 -3.40 0.05
C ARG A 192 -23.03 -3.87 -1.38
N ASN A 193 -24.27 -3.94 -1.83
CA ASN A 193 -24.62 -4.56 -3.11
C ASN A 193 -24.04 -5.98 -3.28
N GLY A 194 -24.02 -6.76 -2.19
CA GLY A 194 -23.50 -8.12 -2.16
C GLY A 194 -21.97 -8.23 -2.11
N ARG A 195 -21.23 -7.12 -1.93
CA ARG A 195 -19.77 -7.09 -1.90
C ARG A 195 -19.21 -6.45 -0.64
N LEU A 196 -18.14 -7.03 -0.14
CA LEU A 196 -17.34 -6.47 0.97
C LEU A 196 -16.24 -5.54 0.46
N LEU A 197 -15.71 -5.77 -0.75
CA LEU A 197 -14.75 -4.89 -1.39
C LEU A 197 -15.43 -4.10 -2.51
N THR A 198 -15.53 -2.77 -2.36
CA THR A 198 -16.15 -1.88 -3.34
C THR A 198 -15.14 -0.86 -3.87
N PRO A 199 -15.11 -0.59 -5.20
CA PRO A 199 -14.22 0.42 -5.76
C PRO A 199 -14.47 1.80 -5.15
N ALA A 200 -13.40 2.60 -5.03
CA ALA A 200 -13.43 3.96 -4.50
C ALA A 200 -12.50 4.88 -5.31
N GLY A 201 -12.76 6.18 -5.27
CA GLY A 201 -11.78 7.17 -5.73
C GLY A 201 -10.63 7.34 -4.73
N ALA A 202 -9.54 7.95 -5.15
CA ALA A 202 -8.43 8.28 -4.26
C ALA A 202 -8.79 9.48 -3.38
N ILE A 203 -8.81 9.27 -2.06
CA ILE A 203 -9.18 10.28 -1.05
C ILE A 203 -8.09 10.42 0.01
N ASN A 204 -8.07 11.55 0.69
CA ASN A 204 -7.32 11.82 1.93
C ASN A 204 -5.78 11.67 1.86
N HIS A 205 -5.19 11.50 0.68
CA HIS A 205 -3.74 11.48 0.51
C HIS A 205 -3.32 12.13 -0.81
N THR A 206 -2.06 12.59 -0.88
CA THR A 206 -1.53 13.25 -2.07
C THR A 206 -0.38 12.47 -2.69
N ASP A 207 -0.10 12.77 -3.95
CA ASP A 207 1.06 12.22 -4.67
C ASP A 207 2.36 12.64 -4.00
N GLU A 208 2.42 13.90 -3.58
CA GLU A 208 3.58 14.51 -2.94
C GLU A 208 3.96 13.81 -1.64
N GLU A 209 2.98 13.32 -0.89
CA GLU A 209 3.22 12.50 0.30
C GLU A 209 3.88 11.18 -0.04
N LEU A 210 3.38 10.50 -1.07
CA LEU A 210 3.96 9.23 -1.54
C LEU A 210 5.35 9.45 -2.17
N GLU A 211 5.53 10.54 -2.93
CA GLU A 211 6.83 10.93 -3.50
C GLU A 211 7.85 11.23 -2.41
N PHE A 212 7.43 11.93 -1.35
CA PHE A 212 8.27 12.20 -0.19
C PHE A 212 8.70 10.92 0.51
N LEU A 213 7.75 10.03 0.83
CA LEU A 213 8.05 8.75 1.47
C LEU A 213 8.96 7.88 0.60
N ALA A 214 8.70 7.81 -0.71
CA ALA A 214 9.54 7.07 -1.65
C ALA A 214 10.98 7.59 -1.65
N LYS A 215 11.16 8.91 -1.63
CA LYS A 215 12.48 9.53 -1.58
C LYS A 215 13.24 9.19 -0.29
N LEU A 216 12.57 9.06 0.87
CA LEU A 216 13.21 8.71 2.14
C LEU A 216 13.88 7.32 2.11
N VAL A 217 13.44 6.45 1.22
CA VAL A 217 13.93 5.06 1.08
C VAL A 217 14.52 4.77 -0.30
N ASP A 218 15.00 5.84 -0.97
CA ASP A 218 15.64 5.80 -2.28
C ASP A 218 14.82 5.09 -3.36
N GLN A 219 13.51 5.38 -3.36
CA GLN A 219 12.57 4.90 -4.36
C GLN A 219 11.93 6.05 -5.13
N ARG A 220 11.32 5.72 -6.26
CA ARG A 220 10.48 6.60 -7.07
C ARG A 220 9.11 5.98 -7.26
N THR A 221 8.08 6.80 -7.24
CA THR A 221 6.71 6.35 -7.54
C THR A 221 6.58 5.98 -9.02
N ALA A 222 5.54 5.19 -9.35
CA ALA A 222 5.33 4.78 -10.74
C ALA A 222 5.12 5.97 -11.68
N TRP A 223 4.40 6.99 -11.26
CA TRP A 223 4.18 8.21 -12.07
C TRP A 223 5.42 9.08 -12.21
N GLN A 224 6.33 9.11 -11.23
CA GLN A 224 7.64 9.75 -11.38
C GLN A 224 8.52 9.03 -12.39
N ILE A 225 8.41 7.70 -12.47
CA ILE A 225 9.12 6.89 -13.47
C ILE A 225 8.52 7.10 -14.86
N ALA A 226 7.18 7.14 -14.95
CA ALA A 226 6.44 7.36 -16.20
C ALA A 226 6.53 8.81 -16.71
N GLY A 227 6.85 9.78 -15.85
CA GLY A 227 6.94 11.19 -16.18
C GLY A 227 5.59 11.93 -16.23
N HIS A 228 4.48 11.28 -15.88
CA HIS A 228 3.15 11.89 -15.82
C HIS A 228 2.24 11.15 -14.83
N LYS A 229 1.20 11.85 -14.38
CA LYS A 229 0.20 11.38 -13.42
C LYS A 229 -1.09 10.96 -14.14
N GLY A 230 -1.88 10.12 -13.51
CA GLY A 230 -3.21 9.73 -13.96
C GLY A 230 -4.33 10.55 -13.32
N SER A 231 -5.55 10.06 -13.47
CA SER A 231 -6.74 10.55 -12.77
C SER A 231 -6.89 9.87 -11.42
N LYS A 232 -7.21 10.63 -10.37
CA LYS A 232 -7.47 10.06 -9.02
C LYS A 232 -8.89 9.48 -8.89
N ASP A 233 -9.38 8.85 -9.95
CA ASP A 233 -10.68 8.20 -10.01
C ASP A 233 -10.73 6.81 -9.37
N GLY A 234 -9.57 6.28 -8.97
CA GLY A 234 -9.45 4.95 -8.38
C GLY A 234 -9.33 3.82 -9.41
N SER A 235 -9.16 4.15 -10.68
CA SER A 235 -9.03 3.14 -11.77
C SER A 235 -7.72 2.36 -11.73
N GLY A 236 -6.69 2.92 -11.11
CA GLY A 236 -5.37 2.30 -10.99
C GLY A 236 -4.43 2.57 -12.18
N GLN A 237 -4.86 3.38 -13.15
CA GLN A 237 -4.13 3.58 -14.39
C GLN A 237 -3.56 4.98 -14.53
N ILE A 238 -2.35 5.08 -15.08
CA ILE A 238 -1.82 6.34 -15.60
C ILE A 238 -2.54 6.60 -16.93
N THR A 239 -3.32 7.68 -16.96
CA THR A 239 -4.01 8.09 -18.19
C THR A 239 -3.03 8.87 -19.07
N TYR A 240 -2.69 8.34 -20.23
CA TYR A 240 -1.93 9.07 -21.23
C TYR A 240 -2.83 10.13 -21.87
N PRO A 241 -2.39 11.39 -21.98
CA PRO A 241 -3.13 12.37 -22.80
C PRO A 241 -3.22 11.81 -24.21
N ALA A 242 -4.42 11.77 -24.78
CA ALA A 242 -4.60 11.37 -26.16
C ALA A 242 -3.70 12.23 -27.04
N ALA A 243 -2.88 11.62 -27.86
CA ALA A 243 -2.06 12.35 -28.82
C ALA A 243 -2.99 13.20 -29.69
N PRO A 244 -2.69 14.50 -29.92
CA PRO A 244 -3.52 15.32 -30.79
C PRO A 244 -3.60 14.65 -32.19
N GLY A 245 -4.79 14.11 -32.54
CA GLY A 245 -5.05 13.46 -33.82
C GLY A 245 -4.81 11.94 -33.89
N GLY A 246 -4.49 11.27 -32.78
CA GLY A 246 -4.35 9.80 -32.73
C GLY A 246 -5.67 9.12 -32.32
N SER A 247 -6.21 8.25 -33.14
CA SER A 247 -7.25 7.30 -32.73
C SER A 247 -6.75 6.50 -31.54
N ALA A 248 -7.59 6.28 -30.53
CA ALA A 248 -7.24 5.45 -29.38
C ALA A 248 -6.68 4.11 -29.85
N PRO A 249 -5.58 3.59 -29.26
CA PRO A 249 -5.12 2.27 -29.58
C PRO A 249 -6.25 1.28 -29.34
N ALA A 250 -6.59 0.49 -30.34
CA ALA A 250 -7.62 -0.54 -30.22
C ALA A 250 -7.26 -1.44 -29.04
N THR A 251 -8.21 -1.62 -28.15
CA THR A 251 -8.10 -2.60 -27.05
C THR A 251 -7.67 -3.93 -27.69
N PRO A 252 -6.57 -4.57 -27.25
CA PRO A 252 -6.18 -5.85 -27.83
C PRO A 252 -7.35 -6.82 -27.65
N THR A 253 -7.86 -7.31 -28.75
CA THR A 253 -8.88 -8.36 -28.74
C THR A 253 -8.31 -9.54 -27.97
N PRO A 254 -9.01 -10.06 -26.95
CA PRO A 254 -8.51 -11.21 -26.21
C PRO A 254 -8.23 -12.33 -27.17
N THR A 255 -7.00 -12.81 -27.20
CA THR A 255 -6.62 -13.99 -27.99
C THR A 255 -7.52 -15.13 -27.57
N PRO A 256 -8.22 -15.82 -28.52
CA PRO A 256 -9.04 -16.97 -28.18
C PRO A 256 -8.20 -18.00 -27.44
N ALA A 257 -8.74 -18.52 -26.32
CA ALA A 257 -8.09 -19.58 -25.59
C ALA A 257 -7.80 -20.76 -26.51
N PRO A 258 -6.64 -21.41 -26.44
CA PRO A 258 -6.34 -22.60 -27.22
C PRO A 258 -7.41 -23.68 -26.96
N PRO A 259 -7.82 -24.44 -27.98
CA PRO A 259 -8.80 -25.49 -27.78
C PRO A 259 -8.32 -26.51 -26.75
N PRO A 260 -9.22 -27.09 -25.95
CA PRO A 260 -8.85 -28.09 -24.97
C PRO A 260 -8.17 -29.29 -25.66
N PRO A 261 -7.20 -29.93 -25.00
CA PRO A 261 -6.54 -31.10 -25.55
C PRO A 261 -7.57 -32.22 -25.81
N PRO A 262 -7.41 -33.02 -26.86
CA PRO A 262 -8.30 -34.12 -27.17
C PRO A 262 -8.35 -35.13 -25.99
N PRO A 263 -9.49 -35.77 -25.75
CA PRO A 263 -9.61 -36.76 -24.70
C PRO A 263 -8.62 -37.89 -24.91
N PRO A 264 -8.04 -38.47 -23.84
CA PRO A 264 -7.14 -39.61 -23.96
C PRO A 264 -7.85 -40.77 -24.67
N GLY A 265 -7.20 -41.32 -25.72
CA GLY A 265 -7.70 -42.46 -26.45
C GLY A 265 -7.91 -43.68 -25.51
N PRO A 266 -8.78 -44.62 -25.90
CA PRO A 266 -9.08 -45.77 -25.05
C PRO A 266 -7.81 -46.57 -24.79
N THR A 267 -7.50 -46.71 -23.48
CA THR A 267 -6.40 -47.56 -23.00
C THR A 267 -6.65 -48.98 -23.47
N SER A 268 -5.77 -49.51 -24.30
CA SER A 268 -5.75 -50.91 -24.72
C SER A 268 -5.71 -51.81 -23.47
N ARG A 269 -6.80 -52.54 -23.22
CA ARG A 269 -6.84 -53.53 -22.16
C ARG A 269 -5.77 -54.58 -22.43
N ALA A 270 -4.83 -54.72 -21.54
CA ALA A 270 -3.89 -55.83 -21.53
C ALA A 270 -4.66 -57.16 -21.49
N ARG A 271 -4.31 -58.06 -22.44
CA ARG A 271 -4.87 -59.41 -22.57
C ARG A 271 -4.45 -60.24 -21.34
N PRO A 272 -5.37 -60.95 -20.69
CA PRO A 272 -4.99 -61.80 -19.57
C PRO A 272 -4.08 -62.95 -20.04
N PRO A 273 -3.15 -63.46 -19.20
CA PRO A 273 -2.28 -64.57 -19.54
C PRO A 273 -3.10 -65.87 -19.71
N SER A 274 -2.70 -66.66 -20.70
CA SER A 274 -3.26 -67.97 -21.03
C SER A 274 -2.97 -68.98 -19.89
N PRO A 275 -3.94 -69.83 -19.50
CA PRO A 275 -3.79 -70.77 -18.40
C PRO A 275 -3.24 -72.18 -18.81
N TYR A 276 -2.40 -72.27 -19.85
CA TYR A 276 -1.80 -73.57 -20.17
C TYR A 276 -0.29 -73.51 -20.01
N GLY A 277 0.17 -74.13 -18.93
CA GLY A 277 1.52 -74.57 -18.75
C GLY A 277 1.81 -75.71 -19.70
N SER A 278 3.05 -75.87 -20.12
CA SER A 278 3.59 -77.11 -20.68
C SER A 278 4.92 -77.35 -19.99
N ASP A 279 4.93 -78.40 -19.16
CA ASP A 279 6.12 -79.11 -18.78
C ASP A 279 6.88 -79.59 -20.02
N TYR A 280 8.15 -79.32 -20.03
CA TYR A 280 9.27 -80.22 -20.35
C TYR A 280 10.57 -79.46 -20.07
#